data_45c53643eef8bb88d7976fa024d30f25
#
_entry.id   45c53643eef8bb88d7976fa024d30f25
#
_cell.length_a   1.000
_cell.length_b   1.000
_cell.length_c   1.000
_cell.angle_alpha   90.00
_cell.angle_beta   90.00
_cell.angle_gamma   90.00
#
_symmetry.space_group_name_H-M   'P 1'
#
loop_
_entity.id
_entity.type
_entity.pdbx_description
1 polymer ?
#
loop_
_entity_poly.entity_id
_entity_poly.type
_entity_poly.pdbx_seq_one_letter_code
_entity_poly.pdbx_strand_id
1 'polypeptide(L)'
;MLLVDDDSTDRELFIDAITMIGKNYEIAEAGNGEEAITFLRNTDSLPHLIILDLNMPVKDGRETLKEIKTDPILQAIPVCIMSTSSANFDVQSAYTNGANLFLVKPFEFKELIEMLSSLLSLFSKYVTLPDLAKLEK
;
A
#
# COMPACT_ATOMS: atom_id res chain seq x y z
N MET A 1 -3.26 8.17 0.73
CA MET A 1 -2.81 6.78 0.54
C MET A 1 -3.75 5.83 1.25
N LEU A 2 -3.79 4.59 0.82
CA LEU A 2 -4.55 3.53 1.47
C LEU A 2 -3.59 2.55 2.13
N LEU A 3 -3.77 2.31 3.43
CA LEU A 3 -3.00 1.35 4.20
C LEU A 3 -3.85 0.12 4.48
N VAL A 4 -3.42 -1.04 4.01
CA VAL A 4 -4.15 -2.30 4.14
C VAL A 4 -3.31 -3.29 4.96
N ASP A 5 -3.74 -3.53 6.19
CA ASP A 5 -3.06 -4.41 7.14
C ASP A 5 -4.09 -4.87 8.17
N ASP A 6 -4.13 -6.14 8.49
CA ASP A 6 -5.09 -6.67 9.47
C ASP A 6 -4.72 -6.38 10.92
N ASP A 7 -3.46 -6.08 11.19
CA ASP A 7 -2.98 -5.77 12.55
C ASP A 7 -3.15 -4.28 12.84
N SER A 8 -4.09 -3.95 13.73
CA SER A 8 -4.36 -2.56 14.11
C SER A 8 -3.15 -1.89 14.77
N THR A 9 -2.34 -2.66 15.50
CA THR A 9 -1.11 -2.14 16.12
C THR A 9 -0.10 -1.74 15.04
N ASP A 10 0.06 -2.56 14.02
CA ASP A 10 0.95 -2.23 12.89
C ASP A 10 0.46 -0.99 12.13
N ARG A 11 -0.86 -0.85 11.96
CA ARG A 11 -1.41 0.36 11.32
C ARG A 11 -1.14 1.60 12.17
N GLU A 12 -1.31 1.50 13.48
CA GLU A 12 -1.01 2.63 14.39
C GLU A 12 0.45 3.03 14.32
N LEU A 13 1.37 2.05 14.33
CA LEU A 13 2.81 2.32 14.21
C LEU A 13 3.16 2.99 12.90
N PHE A 14 2.53 2.56 11.81
CA PHE A 14 2.72 3.16 10.50
C PHE A 14 2.28 4.64 10.51
N ILE A 15 1.10 4.90 11.05
CA ILE A 15 0.56 6.27 11.14
C ILE A 15 1.42 7.14 12.06
N ASP A 16 1.88 6.58 13.17
CA ASP A 16 2.79 7.30 14.08
C ASP A 16 4.09 7.66 13.37
N ALA A 17 4.64 6.73 12.58
CA ALA A 17 5.86 6.99 11.81
C ALA A 17 5.64 8.13 10.80
N ILE A 18 4.51 8.14 10.10
CA ILE A 18 4.16 9.22 9.16
C ILE A 18 4.06 10.55 9.90
N THR A 19 3.44 10.56 11.08
CA THR A 19 3.33 11.77 11.90
C THR A 19 4.71 12.28 12.29
N MET A 20 5.62 11.40 12.66
CA MET A 20 7.01 11.77 13.02
C MET A 20 7.79 12.38 11.85
N ILE A 21 7.45 12.01 10.62
CA ILE A 21 8.07 12.59 9.41
C ILE A 21 7.65 14.06 9.23
N GLY A 22 6.54 14.46 9.84
CA GLY A 22 6.13 15.86 9.91
C GLY A 22 5.41 16.40 8.68
N LYS A 23 4.89 15.53 7.83
CA LYS A 23 4.07 15.92 6.68
C LYS A 23 2.66 15.41 6.82
N ASN A 24 1.70 16.18 6.31
CA ASN A 24 0.29 15.79 6.34
C ASN A 24 -0.02 14.92 5.12
N TYR A 25 -0.33 13.66 5.39
CA TYR A 25 -0.82 12.73 4.38
C TYR A 25 -2.21 12.27 4.76
N GLU A 26 -3.11 12.22 3.80
CA GLU A 26 -4.40 11.59 4.01
C GLU A 26 -4.22 10.08 3.94
N ILE A 27 -4.55 9.38 5.02
CA ILE A 27 -4.40 7.94 5.14
C ILE A 27 -5.76 7.32 5.41
N ALA A 28 -6.24 6.51 4.47
CA ALA A 28 -7.38 5.63 4.69
C ALA A 28 -6.86 4.26 5.12
N GLU A 29 -7.61 3.57 5.96
CA GLU A 29 -7.22 2.27 6.51
C GLU A 29 -8.21 1.19 6.10
N ALA A 30 -7.69 -0.01 5.85
CA ALA A 30 -8.49 -1.21 5.63
C ALA A 30 -7.86 -2.36 6.41
N GLY A 31 -8.69 -3.16 7.06
CA GLY A 31 -8.23 -4.27 7.90
C GLY A 31 -8.07 -5.59 7.17
N ASN A 32 -8.47 -5.66 5.91
CA ASN A 32 -8.28 -6.84 5.05
C ASN A 32 -8.51 -6.45 3.59
N GLY A 33 -8.30 -7.40 2.68
CA GLY A 33 -8.44 -7.17 1.26
C GLY A 33 -9.86 -6.83 0.82
N GLU A 34 -10.86 -7.43 1.46
CA GLU A 34 -12.27 -7.16 1.16
C GLU A 34 -12.63 -5.71 1.44
N GLU A 35 -12.24 -5.21 2.61
CA GLU A 35 -12.43 -3.80 2.98
C GLU A 35 -11.69 -2.86 2.03
N ALA A 36 -10.48 -3.25 1.62
CA ALA A 36 -9.69 -2.46 0.69
C ALA A 36 -10.39 -2.29 -0.66
N ILE A 37 -10.87 -3.39 -1.22
CA ILE A 37 -11.57 -3.36 -2.51
C ILE A 37 -12.87 -2.57 -2.39
N THR A 38 -13.63 -2.78 -1.32
CA THR A 38 -14.87 -2.03 -1.07
C THR A 38 -14.59 -0.53 -1.02
N PHE A 39 -13.54 -0.12 -0.30
CA PHE A 39 -13.13 1.27 -0.23
C PHE A 39 -12.80 1.82 -1.63
N LEU A 40 -11.99 1.09 -2.39
CA LEU A 40 -11.55 1.54 -3.71
C LEU A 40 -12.69 1.68 -4.71
N ARG A 41 -13.71 0.83 -4.60
CA ARG A 41 -14.87 0.90 -5.50
C ARG A 41 -15.87 1.98 -5.14
N ASN A 42 -15.84 2.49 -3.90
CA ASN A 42 -16.83 3.45 -3.39
C ASN A 42 -16.27 4.85 -3.13
N THR A 43 -14.95 5.03 -3.18
CA THR A 43 -14.35 6.33 -2.92
C THR A 43 -14.51 7.27 -4.12
N ASP A 44 -14.74 8.54 -3.82
CA ASP A 44 -14.79 9.60 -4.85
C ASP A 44 -13.38 10.00 -5.29
N SER A 45 -12.37 9.68 -4.49
CA SER A 45 -10.97 10.05 -4.76
C SER A 45 -10.08 8.84 -4.54
N LEU A 46 -9.54 8.28 -5.62
CA LEU A 46 -8.63 7.14 -5.54
C LEU A 46 -7.31 7.53 -4.89
N PRO A 47 -6.74 6.64 -4.05
CA PRO A 47 -5.45 6.91 -3.45
C PRO A 47 -4.33 6.89 -4.49
N HIS A 48 -3.28 7.66 -4.27
CA HIS A 48 -2.10 7.71 -5.15
C HIS A 48 -1.09 6.62 -4.84
N LEU A 49 -1.27 5.91 -3.74
CA LEU A 49 -0.39 4.83 -3.31
C LEU A 49 -1.16 3.90 -2.38
N ILE A 50 -1.02 2.61 -2.60
CA ILE A 50 -1.56 1.57 -1.71
C ILE A 50 -0.39 0.86 -1.05
N ILE A 51 -0.41 0.79 0.28
CA ILE A 51 0.53 -0.03 1.06
C ILE A 51 -0.25 -1.27 1.48
N LEU A 52 0.21 -2.44 1.08
CA LEU A 52 -0.56 -3.68 1.17
C LEU A 52 0.25 -4.79 1.85
N ASP A 53 -0.27 -5.31 2.95
CA ASP A 53 0.27 -6.50 3.60
C ASP A 53 -0.16 -7.77 2.83
N LEU A 54 0.69 -8.78 2.80
CA LEU A 54 0.39 -10.04 2.12
C LEU A 54 -0.48 -10.99 2.95
N ASN A 55 -0.21 -11.09 4.25
CA ASN A 55 -0.82 -12.09 5.10
C ASN A 55 -1.97 -11.50 5.93
N MET A 56 -3.19 -11.64 5.42
CA MET A 56 -4.39 -11.14 6.07
C MET A 56 -5.51 -12.18 5.99
N PRO A 57 -6.43 -12.20 6.96
CA PRO A 57 -7.60 -13.07 6.89
C PRO A 57 -8.62 -12.56 5.85
N VAL A 58 -9.63 -13.36 5.57
CA VAL A 58 -10.75 -13.11 4.65
C VAL A 58 -10.27 -13.08 3.20
N LYS A 59 -9.62 -11.99 2.79
CA LYS A 59 -8.98 -11.86 1.49
C LYS A 59 -7.55 -11.39 1.72
N ASP A 60 -6.57 -12.21 1.40
CA ASP A 60 -5.17 -11.87 1.65
C ASP A 60 -4.64 -10.86 0.63
N GLY A 61 -3.40 -10.40 0.86
CA GLY A 61 -2.80 -9.39 0.01
C GLY A 61 -2.52 -9.87 -1.39
N ARG A 62 -2.26 -11.16 -1.58
CA ARG A 62 -2.00 -11.73 -2.92
C ARG A 62 -3.23 -11.64 -3.80
N GLU A 63 -4.37 -12.04 -3.28
CA GLU A 63 -5.66 -11.95 -3.98
C GLU A 63 -6.04 -10.50 -4.23
N THR A 64 -5.84 -9.64 -3.23
CA THR A 64 -6.13 -8.20 -3.32
C THR A 64 -5.29 -7.54 -4.41
N LEU A 65 -3.99 -7.83 -4.45
CA LEU A 65 -3.09 -7.32 -5.47
C LEU A 65 -3.55 -7.71 -6.87
N LYS A 66 -3.88 -8.99 -7.05
CA LYS A 66 -4.38 -9.49 -8.34
C LYS A 66 -5.64 -8.76 -8.76
N GLU A 67 -6.57 -8.58 -7.87
CA GLU A 67 -7.83 -7.90 -8.16
C GLU A 67 -7.58 -6.45 -8.56
N ILE A 68 -6.73 -5.74 -7.84
CA ILE A 68 -6.36 -4.36 -8.17
C ILE A 68 -5.71 -4.27 -9.55
N LYS A 69 -4.73 -5.15 -9.81
CA LYS A 69 -3.92 -5.05 -11.02
C LYS A 69 -4.58 -5.62 -12.27
N THR A 70 -5.71 -6.30 -12.12
CA THR A 70 -6.51 -6.75 -13.26
C THR A 70 -7.76 -5.90 -13.49
N ASP A 71 -8.06 -4.98 -12.58
CA ASP A 71 -9.19 -4.07 -12.72
C ASP A 71 -8.80 -2.89 -13.63
N PRO A 72 -9.60 -2.59 -14.68
CA PRO A 72 -9.27 -1.52 -15.63
C PRO A 72 -9.11 -0.14 -15.02
N ILE A 73 -9.82 0.12 -13.90
CA ILE A 73 -9.77 1.42 -13.22
C ILE A 73 -8.65 1.45 -12.19
N LEU A 74 -8.51 0.38 -11.41
CA LEU A 74 -7.60 0.34 -10.25
C LEU A 74 -6.15 0.02 -10.61
N GLN A 75 -5.92 -0.60 -11.75
CA GLN A 75 -4.59 -1.14 -12.11
C GLN A 75 -3.48 -0.10 -12.19
N ALA A 76 -3.81 1.16 -12.42
CA ALA A 76 -2.82 2.22 -12.52
C ALA A 76 -2.34 2.75 -11.16
N ILE A 77 -3.02 2.40 -10.08
CA ILE A 77 -2.62 2.85 -8.75
C ILE A 77 -1.33 2.12 -8.34
N PRO A 78 -0.26 2.85 -7.98
CA PRO A 78 0.95 2.20 -7.46
C PRO A 78 0.67 1.40 -6.20
N VAL A 79 1.13 0.16 -6.17
CA VAL A 79 1.00 -0.72 -5.01
C VAL A 79 2.36 -1.10 -4.49
N CYS A 80 2.60 -0.80 -3.22
CA CYS A 80 3.79 -1.20 -2.49
C CYS A 80 3.40 -2.31 -1.51
N ILE A 81 3.97 -3.50 -1.69
CA ILE A 81 3.81 -4.57 -0.71
C ILE A 81 4.73 -4.28 0.48
N MET A 82 4.20 -4.43 1.69
CA MET A 82 4.99 -4.32 2.91
C MET A 82 4.70 -5.56 3.75
N SER A 83 5.67 -6.46 3.85
CA SER A 83 5.49 -7.78 4.45
C SER A 83 6.65 -8.12 5.36
N THR A 84 6.40 -8.94 6.39
CA THR A 84 7.45 -9.51 7.22
C THR A 84 8.23 -10.58 6.49
N SER A 85 7.68 -11.16 5.42
CA SER A 85 8.34 -12.18 4.61
C SER A 85 9.35 -11.55 3.66
N SER A 86 10.54 -12.17 3.56
CA SER A 86 11.52 -11.85 2.52
C SER A 86 11.77 -13.06 1.62
N ALA A 87 10.90 -14.07 1.68
CA ALA A 87 11.01 -15.27 0.88
C ALA A 87 10.99 -14.93 -0.61
N ASN A 88 11.90 -15.52 -1.36
CA ASN A 88 12.06 -15.26 -2.79
C ASN A 88 10.77 -15.49 -3.57
N PHE A 89 10.04 -16.53 -3.21
CA PHE A 89 8.75 -16.85 -3.83
C PHE A 89 7.75 -15.71 -3.66
N ASP A 90 7.64 -15.15 -2.46
CA ASP A 90 6.70 -14.06 -2.17
C ASP A 90 7.09 -12.79 -2.92
N VAL A 91 8.38 -12.47 -2.96
CA VAL A 91 8.87 -11.30 -3.68
C VAL A 91 8.62 -11.43 -5.18
N GLN A 92 9.01 -12.54 -5.78
CA GLN A 92 8.83 -12.78 -7.21
C GLN A 92 7.35 -12.79 -7.60
N SER A 93 6.53 -13.47 -6.82
CA SER A 93 5.09 -13.56 -7.06
C SER A 93 4.43 -12.19 -7.01
N ALA A 94 4.82 -11.34 -6.05
CA ALA A 94 4.28 -10.00 -5.93
C ALA A 94 4.58 -9.17 -7.18
N TYR A 95 5.83 -9.12 -7.62
CA TYR A 95 6.20 -8.37 -8.83
C TYR A 95 5.54 -8.94 -10.09
N THR A 96 5.48 -10.26 -10.20
CA THR A 96 4.82 -10.92 -11.34
C THR A 96 3.35 -10.55 -11.42
N ASN A 97 2.70 -10.39 -10.27
CA ASN A 97 1.28 -10.03 -10.20
C ASN A 97 1.04 -8.52 -10.21
N GLY A 98 2.06 -7.72 -10.48
CA GLY A 98 1.92 -6.30 -10.74
C GLY A 98 2.26 -5.35 -9.61
N ALA A 99 2.85 -5.83 -8.50
CA ALA A 99 3.33 -4.94 -7.46
C ALA A 99 4.40 -4.00 -8.02
N ASN A 100 4.39 -2.77 -7.59
CA ASN A 100 5.38 -1.77 -8.02
C ASN A 100 6.61 -1.79 -7.13
N LEU A 101 6.45 -2.12 -5.86
CA LEU A 101 7.55 -2.24 -4.89
C LEU A 101 7.22 -3.35 -3.89
N PHE A 102 8.27 -3.94 -3.33
CA PHE A 102 8.16 -4.89 -2.23
C PHE A 102 9.13 -4.46 -1.13
N LEU A 103 8.60 -4.12 0.04
CA LEU A 103 9.40 -3.71 1.19
C LEU A 103 9.21 -4.74 2.30
N VAL A 104 10.31 -5.12 2.95
CA VAL A 104 10.26 -5.99 4.12
C VAL A 104 10.00 -5.12 5.35
N LYS A 105 8.98 -5.46 6.15
CA LYS A 105 8.65 -4.71 7.36
C LYS A 105 9.85 -4.73 8.32
N PRO A 106 10.35 -3.55 8.75
CA PRO A 106 11.41 -3.52 9.74
C PRO A 106 10.87 -3.85 11.13
N PHE A 107 11.74 -4.39 11.99
CA PHE A 107 11.38 -4.71 13.37
C PHE A 107 11.39 -3.47 14.26
N GLU A 108 12.26 -2.51 13.95
CA GLU A 108 12.43 -1.33 14.78
C GLU A 108 11.65 -0.15 14.21
N PHE A 109 11.01 0.60 15.11
CA PHE A 109 10.23 1.77 14.74
C PHE A 109 11.09 2.83 14.04
N LYS A 110 12.33 3.02 14.49
CA LYS A 110 13.28 3.93 13.87
C LYS A 110 13.54 3.59 12.40
N GLU A 111 13.70 2.30 12.10
CA GLU A 111 13.89 1.84 10.72
C GLU A 111 12.63 2.04 9.88
N LEU A 112 11.47 1.88 10.49
CA LEU A 112 10.19 2.14 9.83
C LEU A 112 10.09 3.62 9.41
N ILE A 113 10.46 4.54 10.31
CA ILE A 113 10.49 5.98 10.01
C ILE A 113 11.42 6.26 8.84
N GLU A 114 12.63 5.71 8.86
CA GLU A 114 13.63 5.91 7.79
C GLU A 114 13.12 5.39 6.45
N MET A 115 12.56 4.19 6.44
CA MET A 115 12.01 3.58 5.23
C MET A 115 10.87 4.39 4.65
N LEU A 116 9.91 4.77 5.48
CA LEU A 116 8.76 5.55 5.04
C LEU A 116 9.16 6.97 4.62
N SER A 117 10.12 7.58 5.30
CA SER A 117 10.66 8.88 4.89
C SER A 117 11.25 8.83 3.48
N SER A 118 12.03 7.79 3.20
CA SER A 118 12.62 7.59 1.87
C SER A 118 11.56 7.36 0.80
N LEU A 119 10.60 6.48 1.08
CA LEU A 119 9.52 6.15 0.14
C LEU A 119 8.67 7.38 -0.19
N LEU A 120 8.23 8.09 0.83
CA LEU A 120 7.35 9.25 0.65
C LEU A 120 8.08 10.43 0.04
N SER A 121 9.36 10.61 0.35
CA SER A 121 10.19 11.64 -0.28
C SER A 121 10.33 11.37 -1.78
N LEU A 122 10.59 10.12 -2.16
CA LEU A 122 10.66 9.73 -3.56
C LEU A 122 9.34 10.02 -4.29
N PHE A 123 8.23 9.62 -3.70
CA PHE A 123 6.91 9.80 -4.30
C PHE A 123 6.49 11.27 -4.39
N SER A 124 6.78 12.07 -3.37
CA SER A 124 6.36 13.47 -3.36
C SER A 124 7.23 14.39 -4.20
N LYS A 125 8.51 14.05 -4.39
CA LYS A 125 9.47 14.93 -5.08
C LYS A 125 9.76 14.52 -6.53
N TYR A 126 9.80 13.22 -6.81
CA TYR A 126 10.35 12.74 -8.08
C TYR A 126 9.41 11.88 -8.91
N VAL A 127 8.56 11.09 -8.27
CA VAL A 127 7.68 10.18 -8.99
C VAL A 127 6.56 10.98 -9.65
N THR A 128 6.36 10.74 -10.94
CA THR A 128 5.20 11.26 -11.67
C THR A 128 4.09 10.23 -11.60
N LEU A 129 2.97 10.60 -11.01
CA LEU A 129 1.83 9.70 -10.81
C LEU A 129 0.82 9.85 -11.95
N PRO A 130 0.08 8.78 -12.28
CA PRO A 130 -0.98 8.89 -13.27
C PRO A 130 -2.11 9.77 -12.78
N ASP A 131 -2.84 10.38 -13.72
CA ASP A 131 -4.05 11.15 -13.40
C ASP A 131 -5.21 10.18 -13.24
N LEU A 132 -5.45 9.74 -12.00
CA LEU A 132 -6.44 8.73 -11.68
C LEU A 132 -7.88 9.20 -11.90
N ALA A 133 -8.12 10.51 -11.84
CA ALA A 133 -9.46 11.06 -12.08
C ALA A 133 -9.94 10.79 -13.50
N LYS A 134 -9.02 10.69 -14.46
CA LYS A 134 -9.37 10.37 -15.86
C LYS A 134 -9.67 8.89 -16.05
N LEU A 135 -9.19 8.04 -15.16
CA LEU A 135 -9.39 6.59 -15.25
C LEU A 135 -10.74 6.15 -14.72
N GLU A 136 -11.40 6.97 -13.91
CA GLU A 136 -12.73 6.69 -13.36
C GLU A 136 -13.85 6.82 -14.42
N LYS A 137 -13.54 7.44 -15.51
CA LYS A 137 -14.47 7.68 -16.61
C LYS A 137 -14.31 6.65 -17.71
#